data_a223e3e7a4776f0cf9e6e0a3d9a665cc
#
_entry.id   a223e3e7a4776f0cf9e6e0a3d9a665cc
#
_cell.length_a   1.000
_cell.length_b   1.000
_cell.length_c   1.000
_cell.angle_alpha   90.00
_cell.angle_beta   90.00
_cell.angle_gamma   90.00
#
_symmetry.space_group_name_H-M   'P 1'
#
loop_
_entity.id
_entity.type
_entity.pdbx_description
1 polymer ?
#
loop_
_entity_poly.entity_id
_entity_poly.type
_entity_poly.pdbx_seq_one_letter_code
_entity_poly.pdbx_strand_id
1 'polypeptide(L)'
;MSELNNALLQEVRDQGRPLVHRGKVADYIPALADVAADNLAIAVCLRDGTLFQAGDAETRFSIQSISKALSLTVALTRYDDSEIWQRVGKEPSGQPFNSLVQLELEQGKPRNPFINAGALVICDLLESRLTAPRQRMLEIVRQLSQQPDINYDRHVARSEFEHSARNAAIAW
;
A
#
# COMPACT_ATOMS: atom_id res chain seq x y z
N MET A 1 -30.10 -2.47 12.62
CA MET A 1 -28.83 -2.55 11.86
C MET A 1 -28.71 -3.97 11.36
N SER A 2 -28.54 -4.20 10.06
CA SER A 2 -28.29 -5.53 9.54
C SER A 2 -26.95 -6.04 10.08
N GLU A 3 -26.96 -7.26 10.61
CA GLU A 3 -25.75 -7.90 11.11
C GLU A 3 -24.78 -8.14 9.94
N LEU A 4 -23.48 -7.89 10.16
CA LEU A 4 -22.47 -8.11 9.13
C LEU A 4 -22.40 -9.60 8.77
N ASN A 5 -22.58 -9.91 7.50
CA ASN A 5 -22.52 -11.27 6.95
C ASN A 5 -22.18 -11.24 5.45
N ASN A 6 -21.91 -12.41 4.87
CA ASN A 6 -21.58 -12.51 3.44
C ASN A 6 -22.69 -12.01 2.52
N ALA A 7 -23.96 -12.17 2.89
CA ALA A 7 -25.08 -11.71 2.06
C ALA A 7 -25.09 -10.18 1.96
N LEU A 8 -24.84 -9.47 3.06
CA LEU A 8 -24.69 -8.02 3.05
C LEU A 8 -23.52 -7.56 2.16
N LEU A 9 -22.36 -8.24 2.26
CA LEU A 9 -21.21 -7.91 1.41
C LEU A 9 -21.51 -8.19 -0.07
N GLN A 10 -22.25 -9.26 -0.36
CA GLN A 10 -22.67 -9.56 -1.72
C GLN A 10 -23.60 -8.47 -2.27
N GLU A 11 -24.56 -8.00 -1.49
CA GLU A 11 -25.46 -6.90 -1.86
C GLU A 11 -24.67 -5.61 -2.15
N VAL A 12 -23.75 -5.23 -1.27
CA VAL A 12 -22.89 -4.03 -1.44
C VAL A 12 -22.04 -4.16 -2.72
N ARG A 13 -21.43 -5.34 -2.92
CA ARG A 13 -20.64 -5.62 -4.13
C ARG A 13 -21.50 -5.51 -5.40
N ASP A 14 -22.71 -6.06 -5.39
CA ASP A 14 -23.60 -6.05 -6.55
C ASP A 14 -24.10 -4.63 -6.87
N GLN A 15 -24.33 -3.78 -5.86
CA GLN A 15 -24.59 -2.35 -6.04
C GLN A 15 -23.38 -1.61 -6.64
N GLY A 16 -22.17 -2.00 -6.31
CA GLY A 16 -20.93 -1.44 -6.86
C GLY A 16 -20.60 -1.92 -8.28
N ARG A 17 -21.04 -3.11 -8.67
CA ARG A 17 -20.70 -3.76 -9.95
C ARG A 17 -20.95 -2.88 -11.20
N PRO A 18 -22.07 -2.15 -11.35
CA PRO A 18 -22.29 -1.27 -12.50
C PRO A 18 -21.32 -0.10 -12.62
N LEU A 19 -20.55 0.19 -11.56
CA LEU A 19 -19.61 1.31 -11.51
C LEU A 19 -18.17 0.90 -11.91
N VAL A 20 -17.86 -0.39 -11.98
CA VAL A 20 -16.52 -0.92 -12.25
C VAL A 20 -15.90 -0.32 -13.51
N HIS A 21 -16.67 -0.15 -14.58
CA HIS A 21 -16.16 0.41 -15.84
C HIS A 21 -16.10 1.94 -15.89
N ARG A 22 -16.47 2.65 -14.81
CA ARG A 22 -16.31 4.11 -14.73
C ARG A 22 -14.91 4.54 -14.36
N GLY A 23 -14.11 3.63 -13.82
CA GLY A 23 -12.69 3.83 -13.50
C GLY A 23 -11.78 3.34 -14.64
N LYS A 24 -10.48 3.45 -14.39
CA LYS A 24 -9.41 2.93 -15.24
C LYS A 24 -8.47 2.09 -14.41
N VAL A 25 -8.08 0.93 -14.92
CA VAL A 25 -7.00 0.12 -14.33
C VAL A 25 -5.72 0.95 -14.30
N ALA A 26 -4.95 0.82 -13.22
CA ALA A 26 -3.66 1.49 -13.10
C ALA A 26 -2.72 1.03 -14.22
N ASP A 27 -2.20 1.98 -15.00
CA ASP A 27 -1.36 1.71 -16.17
C ASP A 27 -0.01 2.44 -16.14
N TYR A 28 0.36 3.01 -15.00
CA TYR A 28 1.63 3.70 -14.83
C TYR A 28 2.85 2.77 -14.83
N ILE A 29 2.63 1.46 -14.61
CA ILE A 29 3.59 0.39 -14.93
C ILE A 29 2.90 -0.71 -15.72
N PRO A 30 3.56 -1.33 -16.74
CA PRO A 30 2.93 -2.35 -17.60
C PRO A 30 2.33 -3.53 -16.83
N ALA A 31 3.02 -4.03 -15.80
CA ALA A 31 2.56 -5.16 -15.01
C ALA A 31 1.22 -4.93 -14.27
N LEU A 32 0.79 -3.70 -14.07
CA LEU A 32 -0.52 -3.38 -13.50
C LEU A 32 -1.58 -3.22 -14.57
N ALA A 33 -1.20 -2.77 -15.76
CA ALA A 33 -2.12 -2.55 -16.87
C ALA A 33 -2.81 -3.85 -17.35
N ASP A 34 -2.18 -5.00 -17.12
CA ASP A 34 -2.69 -6.33 -17.51
C ASP A 34 -3.70 -6.91 -16.50
N VAL A 35 -3.98 -6.22 -15.41
CA VAL A 35 -4.96 -6.69 -14.41
C VAL A 35 -6.38 -6.57 -14.98
N ALA A 36 -7.18 -7.63 -14.78
CA ALA A 36 -8.56 -7.66 -15.25
C ALA A 36 -9.40 -6.54 -14.62
N ALA A 37 -9.98 -5.68 -15.47
CA ALA A 37 -10.74 -4.51 -15.02
C ALA A 37 -12.05 -4.88 -14.27
N ASP A 38 -12.54 -6.10 -14.46
CA ASP A 38 -13.79 -6.59 -13.89
C ASP A 38 -13.66 -7.16 -12.47
N ASN A 39 -12.44 -7.32 -11.97
CA ASN A 39 -12.22 -7.83 -10.62
C ASN A 39 -12.83 -6.87 -9.59
N LEU A 40 -13.75 -7.37 -8.78
CA LEU A 40 -14.37 -6.63 -7.70
C LEU A 40 -14.62 -7.54 -6.50
N ALA A 41 -13.98 -7.24 -5.40
CA ALA A 41 -14.10 -8.00 -4.17
C ALA A 41 -14.28 -7.10 -2.95
N ILE A 42 -14.91 -7.67 -1.94
CA ILE A 42 -14.97 -7.10 -0.60
C ILE A 42 -14.59 -8.19 0.38
N ALA A 43 -13.67 -7.91 1.29
CA ALA A 43 -13.33 -8.78 2.40
C ALA A 43 -13.30 -7.98 3.70
N VAL A 44 -13.87 -8.52 4.75
CA VAL A 44 -13.88 -7.93 6.09
C VAL A 44 -13.44 -8.98 7.09
N CYS A 45 -12.34 -8.73 7.77
CA CYS A 45 -11.88 -9.56 8.87
C CYS A 45 -12.19 -8.85 10.19
N LEU A 46 -12.92 -9.51 11.08
CA LEU A 46 -13.21 -9.02 12.41
C LEU A 46 -12.03 -9.26 13.34
N ARG A 47 -12.04 -8.59 14.48
CA ARG A 47 -11.00 -8.69 15.50
C ARG A 47 -10.83 -10.10 16.08
N ASP A 48 -11.89 -10.89 16.09
CA ASP A 48 -11.88 -12.30 16.53
C ASP A 48 -11.42 -13.29 15.46
N GLY A 49 -11.04 -12.77 14.26
CA GLY A 49 -10.61 -13.57 13.12
C GLY A 49 -11.75 -14.03 12.19
N THR A 50 -13.01 -13.71 12.50
CA THR A 50 -14.14 -14.03 11.61
C THR A 50 -13.97 -13.29 10.29
N LEU A 51 -14.02 -14.02 9.18
CA LEU A 51 -13.86 -13.49 7.83
C LEU A 51 -15.17 -13.52 7.06
N PHE A 52 -15.55 -12.40 6.50
CA PHE A 52 -16.64 -12.24 5.55
C PHE A 52 -16.08 -11.80 4.20
N GLN A 53 -16.60 -12.37 3.11
CA GLN A 53 -16.10 -12.03 1.78
C GLN A 53 -17.18 -12.16 0.71
N ALA A 54 -17.04 -11.38 -0.37
CA ALA A 54 -17.90 -11.43 -1.54
C ALA A 54 -17.12 -11.06 -2.81
N GLY A 55 -17.53 -11.60 -3.95
CA GLY A 55 -16.91 -11.38 -5.24
C GLY A 55 -15.58 -12.14 -5.39
N ASP A 56 -14.63 -11.52 -6.07
CA ASP A 56 -13.34 -12.12 -6.48
C ASP A 56 -12.31 -12.12 -5.33
N ALA A 57 -12.74 -12.37 -4.09
CA ALA A 57 -11.93 -12.22 -2.87
C ALA A 57 -10.72 -13.16 -2.79
N GLU A 58 -10.75 -14.29 -3.52
CA GLU A 58 -9.63 -15.23 -3.61
C GLU A 58 -8.62 -14.83 -4.72
N THR A 59 -8.93 -13.82 -5.54
CA THR A 59 -8.02 -13.37 -6.58
C THR A 59 -6.85 -12.61 -5.98
N ARG A 60 -5.63 -13.09 -6.22
CA ARG A 60 -4.41 -12.44 -5.74
C ARG A 60 -4.17 -11.12 -6.46
N PHE A 61 -3.69 -10.14 -5.75
CA PHE A 61 -3.29 -8.84 -6.29
C PHE A 61 -2.03 -8.32 -5.60
N SER A 62 -1.34 -7.38 -6.26
CA SER A 62 -0.20 -6.68 -5.67
C SER A 62 -0.71 -5.61 -4.69
N ILE A 63 -0.23 -5.64 -3.45
CA ILE A 63 -0.68 -4.71 -2.40
C ILE A 63 -0.28 -3.26 -2.64
N GLN A 64 0.68 -3.02 -3.53
CA GLN A 64 1.14 -1.68 -3.91
C GLN A 64 1.29 -0.75 -2.68
N SER A 65 0.67 0.43 -2.69
CA SER A 65 0.78 1.42 -1.61
C SER A 65 0.15 1.03 -0.28
N ILE A 66 -0.55 -0.10 -0.17
CA ILE A 66 -0.93 -0.66 1.13
C ILE A 66 0.33 -0.96 1.97
N SER A 67 1.43 -1.31 1.31
CA SER A 67 2.73 -1.53 1.95
C SER A 67 3.24 -0.33 2.77
N LYS A 68 2.85 0.89 2.44
CA LYS A 68 3.24 2.11 3.19
C LYS A 68 2.72 2.10 4.63
N ALA A 69 1.48 1.63 4.83
CA ALA A 69 0.91 1.48 6.17
C ALA A 69 1.66 0.43 6.98
N LEU A 70 2.03 -0.69 6.36
CA LEU A 70 2.80 -1.75 7.00
C LEU A 70 4.22 -1.28 7.36
N SER A 71 4.91 -0.58 6.45
CA SER A 71 6.24 -0.03 6.68
C SER A 71 6.24 0.99 7.82
N LEU A 72 5.26 1.90 7.84
CA LEU A 72 5.10 2.85 8.95
C LEU A 72 4.83 2.14 10.28
N THR A 73 3.98 1.11 10.29
CA THR A 73 3.71 0.32 11.50
C THR A 73 5.00 -0.30 12.04
N VAL A 74 5.83 -0.87 11.17
CA VAL A 74 7.13 -1.42 11.58
C VAL A 74 8.06 -0.33 12.10
N ALA A 75 8.13 0.82 11.43
CA ALA A 75 8.95 1.94 11.89
C ALA A 75 8.52 2.40 13.29
N LEU A 76 7.23 2.58 13.54
CA LEU A 76 6.68 2.98 14.85
C LEU A 76 6.95 1.96 15.97
N THR A 77 7.23 0.70 15.65
CA THR A 77 7.63 -0.32 16.65
C THR A 77 9.13 -0.37 16.89
N ARG A 78 9.96 0.34 16.11
CA ARG A 78 11.42 0.23 16.09
C ARG A 78 12.15 1.52 16.41
N TYR A 79 11.49 2.65 16.21
CA TYR A 79 12.08 3.98 16.35
C TYR A 79 11.25 4.81 17.31
N ASP A 80 11.91 5.74 17.98
CA ASP A 80 11.23 6.74 18.77
C ASP A 80 10.46 7.70 17.84
N ASP A 81 9.31 8.17 18.32
CA ASP A 81 8.45 9.10 17.59
C ASP A 81 9.23 10.30 17.05
N SER A 82 10.16 10.84 17.83
CA SER A 82 10.99 11.97 17.42
C SER A 82 11.85 11.68 16.21
N GLU A 83 12.42 10.48 16.10
CA GLU A 83 13.27 10.10 14.97
C GLU A 83 12.48 10.06 13.66
N ILE A 84 11.24 9.57 13.71
CA ILE A 84 10.36 9.49 12.54
C ILE A 84 9.87 10.90 12.17
N TRP A 85 9.30 11.61 13.15
CA TRP A 85 8.58 12.87 12.87
C TRP A 85 9.49 14.09 12.66
N GLN A 86 10.78 13.97 12.96
CA GLN A 86 11.78 14.96 12.50
C GLN A 86 11.98 14.90 10.97
N ARG A 87 11.90 13.71 10.37
CA ARG A 87 12.17 13.48 8.96
C ARG A 87 10.94 13.51 8.06
N VAL A 88 9.75 13.24 8.61
CA VAL A 88 8.48 13.21 7.88
C VAL A 88 7.39 13.90 8.71
N GLY A 89 6.49 14.62 8.07
CA GLY A 89 5.37 15.31 8.73
C GLY A 89 4.18 14.40 8.99
N LYS A 90 3.10 15.00 9.50
CA LYS A 90 1.81 14.32 9.83
C LYS A 90 0.62 14.97 9.11
N GLU A 91 0.88 15.95 8.24
CA GLU A 91 -0.14 16.78 7.62
C GLU A 91 -0.71 16.13 6.34
N PRO A 92 -2.00 16.33 6.06
CA PRO A 92 -2.57 15.85 4.82
C PRO A 92 -1.94 16.56 3.61
N SER A 93 -1.82 15.85 2.49
CA SER A 93 -1.37 16.42 1.23
C SER A 93 -2.57 16.83 0.37
N GLY A 94 -2.60 18.08 -0.11
CA GLY A 94 -3.54 18.55 -1.11
C GLY A 94 -3.04 18.37 -2.56
N GLN A 95 -1.87 17.78 -2.74
CA GLN A 95 -1.24 17.53 -4.04
C GLN A 95 -1.20 16.03 -4.37
N PRO A 96 -0.95 15.66 -5.63
CA PRO A 96 -0.75 14.26 -6.00
C PRO A 96 0.33 13.58 -5.15
N PHE A 97 0.11 12.32 -4.81
CA PHE A 97 0.98 11.54 -3.91
C PHE A 97 2.43 11.40 -4.37
N ASN A 98 2.73 11.71 -5.63
CA ASN A 98 4.04 11.66 -6.26
C ASN A 98 4.54 13.05 -6.73
N SER A 99 4.07 14.13 -6.10
CA SER A 99 4.45 15.50 -6.44
C SER A 99 5.87 15.82 -5.96
N LEU A 100 6.77 16.12 -6.89
CA LEU A 100 8.11 16.64 -6.60
C LEU A 100 8.05 18.12 -6.20
N VAL A 101 7.21 18.90 -6.87
CA VAL A 101 7.04 20.33 -6.59
C VAL A 101 6.62 20.58 -5.14
N GLN A 102 5.74 19.75 -4.58
CA GLN A 102 5.36 19.88 -3.18
C GLN A 102 6.55 19.66 -2.25
N LEU A 103 7.39 18.67 -2.53
CA LEU A 103 8.56 18.38 -1.72
C LEU A 103 9.57 19.55 -1.74
N GLU A 104 9.76 20.16 -2.90
CA GLU A 104 10.62 21.37 -3.05
C GLU A 104 10.08 22.55 -2.24
N LEU A 105 8.78 22.83 -2.33
CA LEU A 105 8.13 23.91 -1.56
C LEU A 105 8.23 23.66 -0.04
N GLU A 106 8.33 22.44 0.38
CA GLU A 106 8.45 22.02 1.78
C GLU A 106 9.91 21.76 2.21
N GLN A 107 10.86 22.27 1.44
CA GLN A 107 12.29 22.21 1.75
C GLN A 107 12.80 20.78 1.97
N GLY A 108 12.26 19.83 1.21
CA GLY A 108 12.67 18.42 1.26
C GLY A 108 12.06 17.59 2.40
N LYS A 109 11.20 18.16 3.26
CA LYS A 109 10.51 17.39 4.30
C LYS A 109 9.14 16.94 3.83
N PRO A 110 8.90 15.62 3.61
CA PRO A 110 7.60 15.13 3.17
C PRO A 110 6.49 15.41 4.19
N ARG A 111 5.29 15.77 3.72
CA ARG A 111 4.12 16.08 4.56
C ARG A 111 3.64 14.93 5.42
N ASN A 112 3.69 13.72 4.90
CA ASN A 112 3.24 12.54 5.62
C ASN A 112 3.86 11.26 5.03
N PRO A 113 3.83 10.13 5.75
CA PRO A 113 4.44 8.88 5.30
C PRO A 113 3.68 8.15 4.18
N PHE A 114 2.52 8.65 3.73
CA PHE A 114 1.68 8.00 2.72
C PHE A 114 1.84 8.56 1.32
N ILE A 115 2.40 9.76 1.16
CA ILE A 115 2.92 10.23 -0.15
C ILE A 115 4.25 9.53 -0.44
N ASN A 116 4.65 9.45 -1.72
CA ASN A 116 5.84 8.70 -2.11
C ASN A 116 7.11 9.18 -1.42
N ALA A 117 7.31 10.49 -1.33
CA ALA A 117 8.47 11.06 -0.63
C ALA A 117 8.55 10.59 0.84
N GLY A 118 7.43 10.64 1.57
CA GLY A 118 7.40 10.18 2.94
C GLY A 118 7.59 8.67 3.10
N ALA A 119 7.03 7.88 2.19
CA ALA A 119 7.25 6.44 2.17
C ALA A 119 8.72 6.08 1.92
N LEU A 120 9.44 6.83 1.08
CA LEU A 120 10.87 6.67 0.87
C LEU A 120 11.67 6.98 2.15
N VAL A 121 11.32 8.02 2.89
CA VAL A 121 11.93 8.31 4.20
C VAL A 121 11.72 7.16 5.19
N ILE A 122 10.51 6.58 5.26
CA ILE A 122 10.25 5.42 6.11
C ILE A 122 11.07 4.20 5.66
N CYS A 123 11.17 3.96 4.35
CA CYS A 123 12.01 2.87 3.82
C CYS A 123 13.49 3.07 4.17
N ASP A 124 14.01 4.30 4.03
CA ASP A 124 15.39 4.63 4.39
C ASP A 124 15.67 4.39 5.88
N LEU A 125 14.75 4.78 6.76
CA LEU A 125 14.84 4.45 8.19
C LEU A 125 14.92 2.94 8.41
N LEU A 126 14.07 2.15 7.79
CA LEU A 126 14.06 0.69 7.94
C LEU A 126 15.31 0.04 7.34
N GLU A 127 15.78 0.48 6.16
CA GLU A 127 17.00 -0.03 5.51
C GLU A 127 18.25 0.30 6.33
N SER A 128 18.29 1.45 7.00
CA SER A 128 19.48 1.87 7.76
C SER A 128 19.73 1.07 9.05
N ARG A 129 18.72 0.43 9.62
CA ARG A 129 18.82 -0.23 10.93
C ARG A 129 18.37 -1.69 10.99
N LEU A 130 17.61 -2.16 10.01
CA LEU A 130 17.18 -3.56 9.99
C LEU A 130 18.18 -4.43 9.23
N THR A 131 18.54 -5.56 9.79
CA THR A 131 19.21 -6.61 9.05
C THR A 131 18.21 -7.29 8.12
N ALA A 132 18.52 -7.33 6.82
CA ALA A 132 17.66 -7.90 5.77
C ALA A 132 16.21 -7.32 5.78
N PRO A 133 16.02 -5.98 5.64
CA PRO A 133 14.73 -5.31 5.83
C PRO A 133 13.64 -5.86 4.93
N ARG A 134 13.93 -6.21 3.69
CA ARG A 134 12.97 -6.80 2.75
C ARG A 134 12.44 -8.15 3.23
N GLN A 135 13.32 -9.02 3.69
CA GLN A 135 12.92 -10.32 4.24
C GLN A 135 12.09 -10.12 5.51
N ARG A 136 12.51 -9.19 6.37
CA ARG A 136 11.78 -8.88 7.60
C ARG A 136 10.38 -8.35 7.34
N MET A 137 10.21 -7.47 6.35
CA MET A 137 8.88 -7.00 5.92
C MET A 137 8.01 -8.14 5.41
N LEU A 138 8.55 -9.05 4.60
CA LEU A 138 7.82 -10.21 4.11
C LEU A 138 7.37 -11.13 5.26
N GLU A 139 8.23 -11.39 6.23
CA GLU A 139 7.91 -12.18 7.42
C GLU A 139 6.76 -11.54 8.22
N ILE A 140 6.79 -10.22 8.41
CA ILE A 140 5.74 -9.48 9.11
C ILE A 140 4.40 -9.57 8.35
N VAL A 141 4.41 -9.39 7.04
CA VAL A 141 3.18 -9.51 6.22
C VAL A 141 2.60 -10.93 6.31
N ARG A 142 3.43 -11.96 6.22
CA ARG A 142 3.01 -13.37 6.38
C ARG A 142 2.43 -13.64 7.76
N GLN A 143 3.03 -13.08 8.79
CA GLN A 143 2.60 -13.24 10.18
C GLN A 143 1.26 -12.54 10.44
N LEU A 144 1.10 -11.30 9.95
CA LEU A 144 -0.15 -10.53 10.10
C LEU A 144 -1.30 -11.12 9.31
N SER A 145 -1.04 -11.62 8.11
CA SER A 145 -2.06 -12.22 7.24
C SER A 145 -2.34 -13.70 7.55
N GLN A 146 -1.48 -14.35 8.34
CA GLN A 146 -1.49 -15.81 8.55
C GLN A 146 -1.40 -16.62 7.23
N GLN A 147 -0.77 -16.01 6.20
CA GLN A 147 -0.60 -16.61 4.87
C GLN A 147 0.90 -16.80 4.57
N PRO A 148 1.44 -18.01 4.79
CA PRO A 148 2.88 -18.26 4.65
C PRO A 148 3.38 -18.22 3.20
N ASP A 149 2.49 -18.36 2.24
CA ASP A 149 2.78 -18.40 0.80
C ASP A 149 2.77 -17.01 0.12
N ILE A 150 2.44 -15.94 0.85
CA ILE A 150 2.64 -14.56 0.37
C ILE A 150 4.11 -14.33 0.04
N ASN A 151 4.38 -13.73 -1.09
CA ASN A 151 5.73 -13.42 -1.55
C ASN A 151 5.76 -12.15 -2.38
N TYR A 152 6.98 -11.67 -2.66
CA TYR A 152 7.18 -10.61 -3.64
C TYR A 152 6.81 -11.12 -5.04
N ASP A 153 5.96 -10.36 -5.72
CA ASP A 153 5.74 -10.54 -7.16
C ASP A 153 6.94 -9.96 -7.91
N ARG A 154 7.78 -10.85 -8.42
CA ARG A 154 9.02 -10.45 -9.11
C ARG A 154 8.75 -9.72 -10.43
N HIS A 155 7.64 -10.04 -11.10
CA HIS A 155 7.27 -9.38 -12.34
C HIS A 155 6.83 -7.94 -12.07
N VAL A 156 5.94 -7.73 -11.11
CA VAL A 156 5.52 -6.39 -10.69
C VAL A 156 6.70 -5.59 -10.14
N ALA A 157 7.53 -6.19 -9.29
CA ALA A 157 8.69 -5.50 -8.71
C ALA A 157 9.70 -5.06 -9.78
N ARG A 158 9.94 -5.87 -10.80
CA ARG A 158 10.79 -5.51 -11.92
C ARG A 158 10.19 -4.39 -12.76
N SER A 159 8.92 -4.48 -13.08
CA SER A 159 8.19 -3.43 -13.82
C SER A 159 8.21 -2.10 -13.08
N GLU A 160 8.01 -2.11 -11.75
CA GLU A 160 8.13 -0.92 -10.89
C GLU A 160 9.54 -0.31 -10.94
N PHE A 161 10.58 -1.14 -10.84
CA PHE A 161 11.96 -0.69 -10.91
C PHE A 161 12.30 -0.04 -12.25
N GLU A 162 11.89 -0.65 -13.36
CA GLU A 162 12.12 -0.15 -14.72
C GLU A 162 11.39 1.20 -14.99
N HIS A 163 10.34 1.52 -14.23
CA HIS A 163 9.55 2.75 -14.34
C HIS A 163 9.70 3.69 -13.14
N SER A 164 10.78 3.54 -12.36
CA SER A 164 10.98 4.23 -11.08
C SER A 164 11.56 5.65 -11.19
N ALA A 165 11.75 6.21 -12.39
CA ALA A 165 12.45 7.49 -12.60
C ALA A 165 11.93 8.63 -11.72
N ARG A 166 10.60 8.75 -11.51
CA ARG A 166 10.02 9.77 -10.65
C ARG A 166 10.35 9.54 -9.17
N ASN A 167 10.29 8.31 -8.69
CA ASN A 167 10.68 7.98 -7.31
C ASN A 167 12.18 8.20 -7.09
N ALA A 168 13.01 7.91 -8.08
CA ALA A 168 14.43 8.23 -8.04
C ALA A 168 14.66 9.74 -7.92
N ALA A 169 13.96 10.57 -8.71
CA ALA A 169 14.04 12.01 -8.62
C ALA A 169 13.58 12.59 -7.27
N ILE A 170 12.59 11.95 -6.63
CA ILE A 170 12.12 12.33 -5.29
C ILE A 170 13.15 11.97 -4.20
N ALA A 171 13.90 10.90 -4.41
CA ALA A 171 14.89 10.41 -3.42
C ALA A 171 16.21 11.19 -3.44
N TRP A 172 16.53 11.90 -4.53
CA TRP A 172 17.69 12.79 -4.68
C TRP A 172 17.46 14.17 -4.05
#